data_83ceb1d2b451bbd11f325720b53711ed
#
_entry.id   83ceb1d2b451bbd11f325720b53711ed
#
_cell.length_a   1.000
_cell.length_b   1.000
_cell.length_c   1.000
_cell.angle_alpha   90.00
_cell.angle_beta   90.00
_cell.angle_gamma   90.00
#
_symmetry.space_group_name_H-M   'P 1'
#
loop_
_entity.id
_entity.type
_entity.pdbx_description
1 polymer ?
#
loop_
_entity_poly.entity_id
_entity_poly.type
_entity_poly.pdbx_seq_one_letter_code
_entity_poly.pdbx_strand_id
1 'polypeptide(L)'
;VRDLLVAGIESYLTAALVFLIVVSGGFLLRRVLVRWIHRWAAASETKIDDIIVGAIEKPIIMWFVIGGVYAALPFLNLTPQVATNAEKAIILTIILSVAWTLANMAGGIIRFYGSKIGAGLQVSSLGQLLAKVAILSLGIVIALAELGIEVTPLIASLGIGALAIALALQDTLANIFSGFYVLAEKSVRVGDFVRIEGVGEGRILDIGWRSTRILTLPNNLVVIPNKKLAESIVTNYDLPDPTTNLDITVSVSYGEDPDRVEAILRDELARAASELPGLDRSFEPLIRFSMGEYALNFTVIYRSLSIGERGRLQHELAKRIFKRLRSEGVEIPFPVRLSLIHISEPTRPY
;
A
#
# COMPACT_ATOMS: atom_id res chain seq x y z
N VAL A 1 -78.51 -7.76 -2.70
CA VAL A 1 -77.61 -8.90 -2.97
C VAL A 1 -76.92 -8.73 -4.35
N ARG A 2 -77.65 -8.35 -5.42
CA ARG A 2 -77.10 -8.19 -6.77
C ARG A 2 -76.08 -7.04 -6.84
N ASP A 3 -76.36 -5.90 -6.19
CA ASP A 3 -75.44 -4.72 -6.13
C ASP A 3 -74.20 -4.98 -5.30
N LEU A 4 -74.27 -5.79 -4.23
CA LEU A 4 -73.14 -6.20 -3.43
C LEU A 4 -72.21 -7.17 -4.18
N LEU A 5 -72.80 -8.05 -5.01
CA LEU A 5 -72.03 -8.96 -5.85
C LEU A 5 -71.32 -8.21 -7.01
N VAL A 6 -72.04 -7.24 -7.63
CA VAL A 6 -71.44 -6.42 -8.69
C VAL A 6 -70.31 -5.53 -8.14
N ALA A 7 -70.50 -4.88 -7.01
CA ALA A 7 -69.45 -4.06 -6.37
C ALA A 7 -68.23 -4.93 -5.96
N GLY A 8 -68.45 -6.19 -5.51
CA GLY A 8 -67.34 -7.12 -5.23
C GLY A 8 -66.55 -7.51 -6.48
N ILE A 9 -67.22 -7.77 -7.60
CA ILE A 9 -66.59 -8.12 -8.86
C ILE A 9 -65.76 -6.93 -9.42
N GLU A 10 -66.31 -5.69 -9.34
CA GLU A 10 -65.63 -4.47 -9.78
C GLU A 10 -64.33 -4.22 -9.00
N SER A 11 -64.31 -4.43 -7.68
CA SER A 11 -63.10 -4.23 -6.89
C SER A 11 -62.01 -5.27 -7.21
N TYR A 12 -62.34 -6.53 -7.41
CA TYR A 12 -61.38 -7.55 -7.84
C TYR A 12 -60.85 -7.30 -9.26
N LEU A 13 -61.70 -6.84 -10.20
CA LEU A 13 -61.28 -6.45 -11.54
C LEU A 13 -60.31 -5.26 -11.51
N THR A 14 -60.59 -4.27 -10.68
CA THR A 14 -59.71 -3.09 -10.49
C THR A 14 -58.35 -3.49 -9.91
N ALA A 15 -58.32 -4.36 -8.89
CA ALA A 15 -57.10 -4.90 -8.32
C ALA A 15 -56.25 -5.65 -9.36
N ALA A 16 -56.91 -6.51 -10.16
CA ALA A 16 -56.25 -7.26 -11.25
C ALA A 16 -55.69 -6.33 -12.34
N LEU A 17 -56.44 -5.29 -12.71
CA LEU A 17 -56.03 -4.30 -13.69
C LEU A 17 -54.80 -3.54 -13.21
N VAL A 18 -54.80 -3.02 -11.97
CA VAL A 18 -53.67 -2.32 -11.35
C VAL A 18 -52.46 -3.23 -11.30
N PHE A 19 -52.59 -4.48 -10.86
CA PHE A 19 -51.51 -5.45 -10.85
C PHE A 19 -50.91 -5.65 -12.25
N LEU A 20 -51.74 -5.88 -13.26
CA LEU A 20 -51.31 -6.08 -14.63
C LEU A 20 -50.60 -4.85 -15.21
N ILE A 21 -51.10 -3.64 -14.91
CA ILE A 21 -50.45 -2.37 -15.36
C ILE A 21 -49.04 -2.25 -14.74
N VAL A 22 -48.90 -2.47 -13.42
CA VAL A 22 -47.60 -2.35 -12.74
C VAL A 22 -46.60 -3.40 -13.24
N VAL A 23 -47.05 -4.64 -13.38
CA VAL A 23 -46.18 -5.74 -13.87
C VAL A 23 -45.79 -5.51 -15.33
N SER A 24 -46.76 -5.12 -16.20
CA SER A 24 -46.49 -4.83 -17.61
C SER A 24 -45.55 -3.63 -17.76
N GLY A 25 -45.76 -2.56 -16.93
CA GLY A 25 -44.85 -1.42 -16.83
C GLY A 25 -43.44 -1.85 -16.40
N GLY A 26 -43.32 -2.79 -15.46
CA GLY A 26 -42.08 -3.40 -15.05
C GLY A 26 -41.33 -4.13 -16.15
N PHE A 27 -42.09 -4.94 -16.94
CA PHE A 27 -41.49 -5.61 -18.10
C PHE A 27 -40.96 -4.60 -19.16
N LEU A 28 -41.73 -3.53 -19.42
CA LEU A 28 -41.35 -2.52 -20.35
C LEU A 28 -40.12 -1.77 -19.84
N LEU A 29 -40.12 -1.35 -18.56
CA LEU A 29 -39.00 -0.64 -17.93
C LEU A 29 -37.74 -1.51 -17.89
N ARG A 30 -37.86 -2.80 -17.52
CA ARG A 30 -36.75 -3.74 -17.62
C ARG A 30 -36.14 -3.75 -19.02
N ARG A 31 -37.02 -3.88 -20.06
CA ARG A 31 -36.56 -3.93 -21.45
C ARG A 31 -35.85 -2.63 -21.89
N VAL A 32 -36.28 -1.49 -21.38
CA VAL A 32 -35.64 -0.18 -21.63
C VAL A 32 -34.33 -0.06 -20.85
N LEU A 33 -34.37 -0.34 -19.53
CA LEU A 33 -33.19 -0.24 -18.67
C LEU A 33 -32.08 -1.19 -19.13
N VAL A 34 -32.40 -2.46 -19.38
CA VAL A 34 -31.39 -3.44 -19.83
C VAL A 34 -30.77 -3.00 -21.16
N ARG A 35 -31.58 -2.52 -22.12
CA ARG A 35 -31.05 -2.00 -23.39
C ARG A 35 -30.21 -0.73 -23.21
N TRP A 36 -30.61 0.17 -22.34
CA TRP A 36 -29.91 1.40 -22.06
C TRP A 36 -28.57 1.12 -21.36
N ILE A 37 -28.57 0.25 -20.36
CA ILE A 37 -27.38 -0.14 -19.62
C ILE A 37 -26.42 -0.95 -20.51
N HIS A 38 -26.91 -1.88 -21.35
CA HIS A 38 -26.03 -2.55 -22.32
C HIS A 38 -25.41 -1.61 -23.34
N ARG A 39 -26.08 -0.53 -23.73
CA ARG A 39 -25.47 0.51 -24.58
C ARG A 39 -24.38 1.29 -23.85
N TRP A 40 -24.58 1.57 -22.56
CA TRP A 40 -23.60 2.21 -21.71
C TRP A 40 -22.42 1.28 -21.40
N ALA A 41 -22.69 0.03 -21.07
CA ALA A 41 -21.67 -0.99 -20.82
C ALA A 41 -20.82 -1.28 -22.07
N ALA A 42 -21.41 -1.24 -23.27
CA ALA A 42 -20.68 -1.36 -24.53
C ALA A 42 -19.73 -0.20 -24.81
N ALA A 43 -19.97 0.98 -24.20
CA ALA A 43 -19.12 2.17 -24.28
C ALA A 43 -18.10 2.25 -23.13
N SER A 44 -18.22 1.39 -22.11
CA SER A 44 -17.35 1.34 -20.93
C SER A 44 -16.36 0.18 -21.07
N GLU A 45 -15.10 0.45 -20.82
CA GLU A 45 -14.03 -0.58 -20.78
C GLU A 45 -14.09 -1.46 -19.52
N THR A 46 -15.03 -1.18 -18.59
CA THR A 46 -15.10 -1.86 -17.30
C THR A 46 -16.20 -2.93 -17.26
N LYS A 47 -15.84 -4.19 -16.93
CA LYS A 47 -16.81 -5.30 -16.70
C LYS A 47 -17.65 -5.15 -15.43
N ILE A 48 -17.50 -4.03 -14.69
CA ILE A 48 -18.27 -3.76 -13.46
C ILE A 48 -19.74 -3.53 -13.82
N ASP A 49 -19.99 -2.85 -14.94
CA ASP A 49 -21.32 -2.56 -15.42
C ASP A 49 -22.09 -3.85 -15.70
N ASP A 50 -21.44 -4.86 -16.29
CA ASP A 50 -22.04 -6.19 -16.52
C ASP A 50 -22.43 -6.90 -15.21
N ILE A 51 -21.61 -6.74 -14.15
CA ILE A 51 -21.88 -7.34 -12.83
C ILE A 51 -23.10 -6.68 -12.19
N ILE A 52 -23.19 -5.36 -12.24
CA ILE A 52 -24.30 -4.59 -11.69
C ILE A 52 -25.59 -4.94 -12.43
N VAL A 53 -25.54 -4.95 -13.77
CA VAL A 53 -26.68 -5.31 -14.64
C VAL A 53 -27.14 -6.72 -14.34
N GLY A 54 -26.23 -7.68 -14.34
CA GLY A 54 -26.54 -9.09 -14.07
C GLY A 54 -27.10 -9.33 -12.67
N ALA A 55 -26.71 -8.52 -11.69
CA ALA A 55 -27.24 -8.60 -10.32
C ALA A 55 -28.68 -8.04 -10.22
N ILE A 56 -29.03 -7.02 -10.99
CA ILE A 56 -30.33 -6.32 -10.92
C ILE A 56 -31.34 -6.90 -11.91
N GLU A 57 -30.91 -7.45 -13.04
CA GLU A 57 -31.78 -7.90 -14.11
C GLU A 57 -32.82 -8.95 -13.67
N LYS A 58 -32.42 -9.87 -12.84
CA LYS A 58 -33.32 -10.95 -12.31
C LYS A 58 -34.26 -10.41 -11.23
N PRO A 59 -33.79 -9.69 -10.20
CA PRO A 59 -34.63 -9.16 -9.13
C PRO A 59 -35.64 -8.11 -9.58
N ILE A 60 -35.35 -7.33 -10.61
CA ILE A 60 -36.22 -6.23 -11.06
C ILE A 60 -37.65 -6.68 -11.40
N ILE A 61 -37.80 -7.82 -12.06
CA ILE A 61 -39.14 -8.37 -12.37
C ILE A 61 -39.84 -8.73 -11.07
N MET A 62 -39.14 -9.40 -10.15
CA MET A 62 -39.71 -9.77 -8.86
C MET A 62 -40.19 -8.55 -8.08
N TRP A 63 -39.41 -7.43 -8.08
CA TRP A 63 -39.80 -6.19 -7.43
C TRP A 63 -41.05 -5.56 -8.05
N PHE A 64 -41.22 -5.63 -9.38
CA PHE A 64 -42.43 -5.16 -10.03
C PHE A 64 -43.65 -6.06 -9.76
N VAL A 65 -43.46 -7.38 -9.66
CA VAL A 65 -44.52 -8.30 -9.24
C VAL A 65 -44.96 -8.01 -7.81
N ILE A 66 -44.00 -7.86 -6.89
CA ILE A 66 -44.27 -7.54 -5.49
C ILE A 66 -44.90 -6.15 -5.37
N GLY A 67 -44.38 -5.14 -6.09
CA GLY A 67 -44.96 -3.80 -6.16
C GLY A 67 -46.37 -3.79 -6.76
N GLY A 68 -46.64 -4.64 -7.73
CA GLY A 68 -47.98 -4.85 -8.31
C GLY A 68 -48.97 -5.44 -7.31
N VAL A 69 -48.51 -6.42 -6.51
CA VAL A 69 -49.33 -6.98 -5.41
C VAL A 69 -49.60 -5.91 -4.36
N TYR A 70 -48.58 -5.14 -3.98
CA TYR A 70 -48.72 -4.03 -3.03
C TYR A 70 -49.72 -2.97 -3.51
N ALA A 71 -49.62 -2.55 -4.78
CA ALA A 71 -50.51 -1.57 -5.37
C ALA A 71 -51.96 -2.09 -5.53
N ALA A 72 -52.16 -3.40 -5.64
CA ALA A 72 -53.48 -4.02 -5.75
C ALA A 72 -54.16 -4.19 -4.38
N LEU A 73 -53.43 -4.25 -3.27
CA LEU A 73 -53.96 -4.50 -1.91
C LEU A 73 -55.15 -3.58 -1.51
N PRO A 74 -55.11 -2.25 -1.74
CA PRO A 74 -56.22 -1.37 -1.34
C PRO A 74 -57.54 -1.66 -2.05
N PHE A 75 -57.51 -2.32 -3.22
CA PHE A 75 -58.68 -2.65 -4.01
C PHE A 75 -59.25 -4.06 -3.69
N LEU A 76 -58.52 -4.82 -2.88
CA LEU A 76 -59.01 -6.09 -2.36
C LEU A 76 -59.78 -5.83 -1.06
N ASN A 77 -61.04 -6.19 -0.99
CA ASN A 77 -61.87 -6.02 0.21
C ASN A 77 -61.44 -6.97 1.34
N LEU A 78 -60.16 -6.77 1.81
CA LEU A 78 -59.54 -7.58 2.86
C LEU A 78 -59.94 -7.04 4.23
N THR A 79 -59.97 -7.92 5.22
CA THR A 79 -60.10 -7.49 6.61
C THR A 79 -58.87 -6.67 7.02
N PRO A 80 -58.97 -5.62 7.86
CA PRO A 80 -57.85 -4.78 8.21
C PRO A 80 -56.62 -5.53 8.70
N GLN A 81 -56.82 -6.63 9.42
CA GLN A 81 -55.75 -7.46 9.95
C GLN A 81 -55.01 -8.24 8.85
N VAL A 82 -55.71 -8.73 7.85
CA VAL A 82 -55.11 -9.44 6.70
C VAL A 82 -54.36 -8.44 5.82
N ALA A 83 -54.92 -7.26 5.57
CA ALA A 83 -54.27 -6.20 4.81
C ALA A 83 -52.93 -5.78 5.45
N THR A 84 -52.90 -5.49 6.75
CA THR A 84 -51.70 -5.13 7.47
C THR A 84 -50.63 -6.23 7.46
N ASN A 85 -51.04 -7.49 7.64
CA ASN A 85 -50.11 -8.63 7.58
C ASN A 85 -49.56 -8.86 6.18
N ALA A 86 -50.36 -8.68 5.14
CA ALA A 86 -49.92 -8.76 3.76
C ALA A 86 -48.94 -7.64 3.40
N GLU A 87 -49.22 -6.40 3.82
CA GLU A 87 -48.34 -5.26 3.65
C GLU A 87 -46.97 -5.52 4.30
N LYS A 88 -46.94 -5.95 5.56
CA LYS A 88 -45.69 -6.32 6.26
C LYS A 88 -44.93 -7.42 5.52
N ALA A 89 -45.62 -8.47 5.09
CA ALA A 89 -45.00 -9.57 4.36
C ALA A 89 -44.35 -9.11 3.04
N ILE A 90 -45.00 -8.19 2.33
CA ILE A 90 -44.50 -7.57 1.10
C ILE A 90 -43.25 -6.75 1.38
N ILE A 91 -43.29 -5.85 2.37
CA ILE A 91 -42.17 -5.00 2.75
C ILE A 91 -40.96 -5.85 3.16
N LEU A 92 -41.19 -6.91 3.97
CA LEU A 92 -40.15 -7.86 4.35
C LEU A 92 -39.50 -8.54 3.13
N THR A 93 -40.32 -8.96 2.18
CA THR A 93 -39.85 -9.62 0.96
C THR A 93 -38.99 -8.66 0.13
N ILE A 94 -39.40 -7.40 0.04
CA ILE A 94 -38.59 -6.34 -0.62
C ILE A 94 -37.27 -6.16 0.08
N ILE A 95 -37.24 -5.92 1.40
CA ILE A 95 -36.03 -5.70 2.19
C ILE A 95 -35.04 -6.84 2.00
N LEU A 96 -35.49 -8.08 2.17
CA LEU A 96 -34.63 -9.26 2.06
C LEU A 96 -34.14 -9.47 0.62
N SER A 97 -34.97 -9.20 -0.39
CA SER A 97 -34.57 -9.32 -1.78
C SER A 97 -33.56 -8.24 -2.22
N VAL A 98 -33.72 -7.02 -1.72
CA VAL A 98 -32.74 -5.92 -1.93
C VAL A 98 -31.43 -6.26 -1.25
N ALA A 99 -31.47 -6.72 0.01
CA ALA A 99 -30.27 -7.13 0.74
C ALA A 99 -29.54 -8.28 0.01
N TRP A 100 -30.27 -9.27 -0.48
CA TRP A 100 -29.72 -10.38 -1.28
C TRP A 100 -29.06 -9.90 -2.57
N THR A 101 -29.72 -8.99 -3.27
CA THR A 101 -29.21 -8.41 -4.53
C THR A 101 -27.92 -7.62 -4.28
N LEU A 102 -27.90 -6.76 -3.25
CA LEU A 102 -26.71 -6.00 -2.85
C LEU A 102 -25.57 -6.94 -2.42
N ALA A 103 -25.87 -8.00 -1.68
CA ALA A 103 -24.88 -8.99 -1.27
C ALA A 103 -24.24 -9.72 -2.46
N ASN A 104 -25.04 -10.08 -3.47
CA ASN A 104 -24.53 -10.70 -4.69
C ASN A 104 -23.73 -9.73 -5.55
N MET A 105 -24.18 -8.49 -5.65
CA MET A 105 -23.47 -7.41 -6.37
C MET A 105 -22.09 -7.14 -5.75
N ALA A 106 -22.03 -6.96 -4.43
CA ALA A 106 -20.79 -6.80 -3.69
C ALA A 106 -19.84 -8.01 -3.90
N GLY A 107 -20.38 -9.22 -3.81
CA GLY A 107 -19.61 -10.45 -4.07
C GLY A 107 -19.08 -10.52 -5.51
N GLY A 108 -19.83 -10.08 -6.50
CA GLY A 108 -19.41 -10.00 -7.91
C GLY A 108 -18.26 -9.00 -8.12
N ILE A 109 -18.39 -7.82 -7.53
CA ILE A 109 -17.35 -6.77 -7.58
C ILE A 109 -16.03 -7.25 -6.95
N ILE A 110 -16.11 -7.86 -5.75
CA ILE A 110 -14.95 -8.41 -5.06
C ILE A 110 -14.27 -9.50 -5.90
N ARG A 111 -15.04 -10.37 -6.54
CA ARG A 111 -14.51 -11.42 -7.42
C ARG A 111 -13.76 -10.82 -8.62
N PHE A 112 -14.34 -9.81 -9.25
CA PHE A 112 -13.76 -9.17 -10.41
C PHE A 112 -12.43 -8.48 -10.08
N TYR A 113 -12.39 -7.66 -9.03
CA TYR A 113 -11.15 -7.01 -8.61
C TYR A 113 -10.11 -8.01 -8.07
N GLY A 114 -10.54 -9.01 -7.31
CA GLY A 114 -9.66 -10.06 -6.83
C GLY A 114 -8.94 -10.81 -7.95
N SER A 115 -9.62 -11.09 -9.06
CA SER A 115 -9.01 -11.73 -10.23
C SER A 115 -8.03 -10.80 -10.96
N LYS A 116 -8.30 -9.50 -11.01
CA LYS A 116 -7.46 -8.49 -11.68
C LYS A 116 -6.16 -8.20 -10.93
N ILE A 117 -6.19 -8.26 -9.59
CA ILE A 117 -5.02 -7.97 -8.72
C ILE A 117 -4.15 -9.24 -8.54
N GLY A 118 -4.56 -10.40 -9.09
CA GLY A 118 -3.85 -11.66 -8.86
C GLY A 118 -4.01 -12.19 -7.43
N ALA A 119 -4.97 -11.66 -6.66
CA ALA A 119 -5.32 -12.20 -5.36
C ALA A 119 -5.81 -13.63 -5.55
N GLY A 120 -5.18 -14.60 -4.87
CA GLY A 120 -5.55 -16.01 -4.98
C GLY A 120 -7.06 -16.22 -4.74
N LEU A 121 -7.64 -17.21 -5.38
CA LEU A 121 -9.07 -17.53 -5.31
C LEU A 121 -9.60 -17.58 -3.86
N GLN A 122 -8.79 -18.02 -2.92
CA GLN A 122 -9.13 -18.13 -1.50
C GLN A 122 -9.34 -16.75 -0.84
N VAL A 123 -8.53 -15.75 -1.14
CA VAL A 123 -8.66 -14.39 -0.57
C VAL A 123 -9.91 -13.70 -1.12
N SER A 124 -10.17 -13.88 -2.40
CA SER A 124 -11.36 -13.35 -3.07
C SER A 124 -12.65 -14.00 -2.53
N SER A 125 -12.67 -15.31 -2.24
CA SER A 125 -13.84 -16.00 -1.69
C SER A 125 -14.16 -15.59 -0.25
N LEU A 126 -13.13 -15.39 0.59
CA LEU A 126 -13.32 -14.89 1.96
C LEU A 126 -13.90 -13.47 1.96
N GLY A 127 -13.39 -12.57 1.13
CA GLY A 127 -13.92 -11.20 1.00
C GLY A 127 -15.39 -11.20 0.55
N GLN A 128 -15.77 -12.08 -0.40
CA GLN A 128 -17.17 -12.25 -0.82
C GLN A 128 -18.05 -12.71 0.33
N LEU A 129 -17.59 -13.70 1.10
CA LEU A 129 -18.35 -14.24 2.25
C LEU A 129 -18.58 -13.16 3.29
N LEU A 130 -17.54 -12.42 3.68
CA LEU A 130 -17.64 -11.35 4.68
C LEU A 130 -18.58 -10.23 4.22
N ALA A 131 -18.49 -9.78 2.98
CA ALA A 131 -19.39 -8.78 2.42
C ALA A 131 -20.86 -9.26 2.40
N LYS A 132 -21.09 -10.52 1.99
CA LYS A 132 -22.44 -11.11 2.01
C LYS A 132 -23.01 -11.20 3.41
N VAL A 133 -22.23 -11.70 4.37
CA VAL A 133 -22.66 -11.80 5.77
C VAL A 133 -23.02 -10.43 6.32
N ALA A 134 -22.16 -9.40 6.12
CA ALA A 134 -22.41 -8.06 6.60
C ALA A 134 -23.70 -7.45 6.02
N ILE A 135 -23.90 -7.54 4.69
CA ILE A 135 -25.06 -6.96 4.02
C ILE A 135 -26.35 -7.72 4.43
N LEU A 136 -26.31 -9.05 4.48
CA LEU A 136 -27.47 -9.84 4.86
C LEU A 136 -27.83 -9.63 6.35
N SER A 137 -26.85 -9.53 7.25
CA SER A 137 -27.10 -9.21 8.66
C SER A 137 -27.80 -7.86 8.81
N LEU A 138 -27.36 -6.84 8.06
CA LEU A 138 -28.00 -5.53 8.04
C LEU A 138 -29.44 -5.62 7.51
N GLY A 139 -29.64 -6.36 6.42
CA GLY A 139 -30.98 -6.61 5.85
C GLY A 139 -31.93 -7.32 6.84
N ILE A 140 -31.42 -8.29 7.60
CA ILE A 140 -32.21 -8.98 8.64
C ILE A 140 -32.58 -8.02 9.78
N VAL A 141 -31.64 -7.19 10.25
CA VAL A 141 -31.92 -6.21 11.30
C VAL A 141 -33.02 -5.22 10.87
N ILE A 142 -32.95 -4.72 9.62
CA ILE A 142 -33.96 -3.82 9.06
C ILE A 142 -35.34 -4.56 8.98
N ALA A 143 -35.32 -5.81 8.53
CA ALA A 143 -36.54 -6.62 8.43
C ALA A 143 -37.18 -6.87 9.81
N LEU A 144 -36.39 -7.12 10.85
CA LEU A 144 -36.88 -7.27 12.23
C LEU A 144 -37.47 -5.99 12.79
N ALA A 145 -36.83 -4.84 12.51
CA ALA A 145 -37.33 -3.53 12.90
C ALA A 145 -38.72 -3.24 12.29
N GLU A 146 -38.93 -3.60 11.02
CA GLU A 146 -40.21 -3.44 10.32
C GLU A 146 -41.31 -4.31 10.92
N LEU A 147 -40.95 -5.44 11.48
CA LEU A 147 -41.90 -6.30 12.24
C LEU A 147 -42.27 -5.71 13.61
N GLY A 148 -41.62 -4.60 14.03
CA GLY A 148 -41.82 -3.98 15.36
C GLY A 148 -41.01 -4.68 16.46
N ILE A 149 -40.04 -5.51 16.10
CA ILE A 149 -39.12 -6.15 17.06
C ILE A 149 -38.07 -5.11 17.46
N GLU A 150 -37.80 -4.97 18.76
CA GLU A 150 -36.76 -4.07 19.24
C GLU A 150 -35.38 -4.55 18.82
N VAL A 151 -34.75 -3.83 17.90
CA VAL A 151 -33.44 -4.17 17.32
C VAL A 151 -32.25 -3.50 18.03
N THR A 152 -32.53 -2.60 19.00
CA THR A 152 -31.48 -1.88 19.74
C THR A 152 -30.43 -2.81 20.35
N PRO A 153 -30.79 -3.94 21.00
CA PRO A 153 -29.79 -4.87 21.54
C PRO A 153 -28.95 -5.55 20.45
N LEU A 154 -29.55 -5.82 19.27
CA LEU A 154 -28.86 -6.42 18.13
C LEU A 154 -27.84 -5.44 17.53
N ILE A 155 -28.25 -4.18 17.33
CA ILE A 155 -27.36 -3.12 16.83
C ILE A 155 -26.20 -2.89 17.82
N ALA A 156 -26.48 -2.85 19.13
CA ALA A 156 -25.44 -2.71 20.15
C ALA A 156 -24.44 -3.88 20.10
N SER A 157 -24.94 -5.11 20.00
CA SER A 157 -24.09 -6.32 19.90
C SER A 157 -23.24 -6.32 18.62
N LEU A 158 -23.82 -5.92 17.47
CA LEU A 158 -23.09 -5.76 16.21
C LEU A 158 -22.02 -4.65 16.33
N GLY A 159 -22.32 -3.55 17.02
CA GLY A 159 -21.38 -2.46 17.28
C GLY A 159 -20.16 -2.93 18.09
N ILE A 160 -20.38 -3.68 19.16
CA ILE A 160 -19.30 -4.27 19.98
C ILE A 160 -18.48 -5.26 19.13
N GLY A 161 -19.15 -6.12 18.37
CA GLY A 161 -18.48 -7.06 17.45
C GLY A 161 -17.65 -6.34 16.38
N ALA A 162 -18.16 -5.27 15.79
CA ALA A 162 -17.43 -4.45 14.83
C ALA A 162 -16.20 -3.79 15.45
N LEU A 163 -16.30 -3.28 16.69
CA LEU A 163 -15.18 -2.71 17.43
C LEU A 163 -14.09 -3.77 17.68
N ALA A 164 -14.49 -4.98 18.09
CA ALA A 164 -13.53 -6.07 18.28
C ALA A 164 -12.79 -6.44 16.99
N ILE A 165 -13.50 -6.50 15.86
CA ILE A 165 -12.89 -6.73 14.53
C ILE A 165 -11.96 -5.57 14.14
N ALA A 166 -12.37 -4.32 14.37
CA ALA A 166 -11.54 -3.14 14.07
C ALA A 166 -10.23 -3.16 14.87
N LEU A 167 -10.27 -3.52 16.15
CA LEU A 167 -9.07 -3.68 16.99
C LEU A 167 -8.18 -4.83 16.49
N ALA A 168 -8.76 -5.95 16.08
CA ALA A 168 -8.01 -7.08 15.54
C ALA A 168 -7.33 -6.76 14.19
N LEU A 169 -7.91 -5.85 13.39
CA LEU A 169 -7.38 -5.44 12.08
C LEU A 169 -6.53 -4.16 12.15
N GLN A 170 -6.34 -3.57 13.33
CA GLN A 170 -5.66 -2.28 13.51
C GLN A 170 -4.28 -2.23 12.83
N ASP A 171 -3.43 -3.25 13.03
CA ASP A 171 -2.11 -3.28 12.44
C ASP A 171 -2.15 -3.47 10.91
N THR A 172 -3.13 -4.18 10.40
CA THR A 172 -3.31 -4.33 8.95
C THR A 172 -3.70 -3.00 8.30
N LEU A 173 -4.66 -2.30 8.90
CA LEU A 173 -5.07 -0.96 8.46
C LEU A 173 -3.92 0.05 8.57
N ALA A 174 -3.16 0.03 9.68
CA ALA A 174 -2.01 0.89 9.86
C ALA A 174 -0.96 0.69 8.73
N ASN A 175 -0.68 -0.54 8.33
CA ASN A 175 0.23 -0.82 7.22
C ASN A 175 -0.28 -0.32 5.88
N ILE A 176 -1.59 -0.43 5.61
CA ILE A 176 -2.21 0.09 4.38
C ILE A 176 -2.08 1.61 4.31
N PHE A 177 -2.49 2.31 5.38
CA PHE A 177 -2.39 3.77 5.44
C PHE A 177 -0.95 4.26 5.38
N SER A 178 -0.02 3.60 6.09
CA SER A 178 1.41 3.92 6.00
C SER A 178 1.95 3.76 4.59
N GLY A 179 1.57 2.69 3.87
CA GLY A 179 1.94 2.52 2.46
C GLY A 179 1.42 3.65 1.58
N PHE A 180 0.18 4.08 1.79
CA PHE A 180 -0.40 5.22 1.09
C PHE A 180 0.36 6.52 1.41
N TYR A 181 0.68 6.80 2.68
CA TYR A 181 1.44 8.00 3.07
C TYR A 181 2.84 8.01 2.46
N VAL A 182 3.57 6.90 2.51
CA VAL A 182 4.90 6.78 1.90
C VAL A 182 4.86 7.11 0.40
N LEU A 183 3.85 6.59 -0.32
CA LEU A 183 3.66 6.87 -1.75
C LEU A 183 3.22 8.32 -2.03
N ALA A 184 2.37 8.89 -1.19
CA ALA A 184 1.86 10.25 -1.35
C ALA A 184 2.92 11.31 -1.05
N GLU A 185 3.69 11.11 0.03
CA GLU A 185 4.76 12.01 0.46
C GLU A 185 5.99 11.94 -0.44
N LYS A 186 6.22 10.79 -1.09
CA LYS A 186 7.37 10.54 -1.97
C LYS A 186 8.72 10.72 -1.27
N SER A 187 8.76 10.53 0.03
CA SER A 187 10.00 10.52 0.82
C SER A 187 10.96 9.41 0.38
N VAL A 188 10.39 8.31 -0.14
CA VAL A 188 11.10 7.22 -0.82
C VAL A 188 10.33 6.80 -2.08
N ARG A 189 11.04 6.34 -3.11
CA ARG A 189 10.47 5.92 -4.39
C ARG A 189 11.03 4.54 -4.79
N VAL A 190 10.29 3.84 -5.64
CA VAL A 190 10.81 2.61 -6.25
C VAL A 190 12.06 2.96 -7.09
N GLY A 191 13.14 2.25 -6.84
CA GLY A 191 14.44 2.50 -7.44
C GLY A 191 15.43 3.25 -6.56
N ASP A 192 14.99 3.98 -5.54
CA ASP A 192 15.87 4.72 -4.65
C ASP A 192 16.77 3.78 -3.83
N PHE A 193 18.00 4.22 -3.61
CA PHE A 193 18.93 3.58 -2.69
C PHE A 193 18.81 4.26 -1.31
N VAL A 194 18.44 3.48 -0.31
CA VAL A 194 18.12 4.00 1.02
C VAL A 194 18.86 3.24 2.12
N ARG A 195 19.12 3.93 3.22
CA ARG A 195 19.47 3.31 4.50
C ARG A 195 18.29 3.46 5.45
N ILE A 196 17.83 2.35 6.01
CA ILE A 196 16.75 2.31 7.00
C ILE A 196 17.35 1.84 8.32
N GLU A 197 17.11 2.61 9.37
CA GLU A 197 17.63 2.29 10.70
C GLU A 197 17.08 0.95 11.20
N GLY A 198 17.97 0.10 11.72
CA GLY A 198 17.63 -1.26 12.17
C GLY A 198 17.40 -2.29 11.07
N VAL A 199 17.57 -1.91 9.78
CA VAL A 199 17.39 -2.81 8.63
C VAL A 199 18.65 -2.88 7.77
N GLY A 200 19.27 -1.72 7.47
CA GLY A 200 20.46 -1.62 6.63
C GLY A 200 20.25 -0.84 5.34
N GLU A 201 21.17 -1.02 4.38
CA GLU A 201 21.19 -0.30 3.10
C GLU A 201 20.70 -1.20 1.96
N GLY A 202 19.96 -0.61 1.03
CA GLY A 202 19.52 -1.31 -0.18
C GLY A 202 18.68 -0.46 -1.11
N ARG A 203 18.34 -1.04 -2.25
CA ARG A 203 17.49 -0.41 -3.27
C ARG A 203 16.04 -0.85 -3.10
N ILE A 204 15.12 0.11 -3.13
CA ILE A 204 13.68 -0.17 -3.10
C ILE A 204 13.27 -0.81 -4.42
N LEU A 205 12.78 -2.05 -4.37
CA LEU A 205 12.27 -2.77 -5.54
C LEU A 205 10.80 -2.49 -5.80
N ASP A 206 10.01 -2.46 -4.72
CA ASP A 206 8.56 -2.32 -4.81
C ASP A 206 7.99 -1.80 -3.48
N ILE A 207 6.94 -0.99 -3.58
CA ILE A 207 6.16 -0.50 -2.44
C ILE A 207 4.75 -1.04 -2.61
N GLY A 208 4.46 -2.16 -1.93
CA GLY A 208 3.15 -2.80 -1.97
C GLY A 208 2.16 -2.17 -0.99
N TRP A 209 0.93 -2.65 -1.00
CA TRP A 209 -0.16 -2.15 -0.13
C TRP A 209 0.11 -2.34 1.37
N ARG A 210 0.90 -3.34 1.78
CA ARG A 210 1.21 -3.66 3.18
C ARG A 210 2.69 -3.59 3.51
N SER A 211 3.57 -3.84 2.54
CA SER A 211 5.01 -3.98 2.77
C SER A 211 5.81 -3.46 1.59
N THR A 212 6.99 -2.94 1.90
CA THR A 212 8.00 -2.50 0.95
C THR A 212 9.09 -3.56 0.83
N ARG A 213 9.56 -3.81 -0.39
CA ARG A 213 10.62 -4.78 -0.71
C ARG A 213 11.91 -4.05 -1.03
N ILE A 214 12.99 -4.46 -0.39
CA ILE A 214 14.31 -3.84 -0.52
C ILE A 214 15.32 -4.91 -0.91
N LEU A 215 16.11 -4.63 -1.94
CA LEU A 215 17.25 -5.44 -2.34
C LEU A 215 18.51 -4.87 -1.67
N THR A 216 19.10 -5.61 -0.76
CA THR A 216 20.32 -5.22 -0.07
C THR A 216 21.58 -5.45 -0.95
N LEU A 217 22.71 -4.83 -0.58
CA LEU A 217 23.98 -5.01 -1.29
C LEU A 217 24.41 -6.48 -1.42
N PRO A 218 24.24 -7.37 -0.40
CA PRO A 218 24.51 -8.78 -0.54
C PRO A 218 23.51 -9.56 -1.41
N ASN A 219 22.64 -8.86 -2.15
CA ASN A 219 21.60 -9.45 -3.01
C ASN A 219 20.51 -10.20 -2.26
N ASN A 220 20.21 -9.82 -1.01
CA ASN A 220 19.11 -10.37 -0.23
C ASN A 220 17.86 -9.50 -0.34
N LEU A 221 16.69 -10.15 -0.42
CA LEU A 221 15.40 -9.47 -0.38
C LEU A 221 14.97 -9.28 1.08
N VAL A 222 14.83 -8.04 1.50
CA VAL A 222 14.25 -7.68 2.79
C VAL A 222 12.83 -7.14 2.57
N VAL A 223 11.88 -7.69 3.33
CA VAL A 223 10.46 -7.26 3.28
C VAL A 223 10.14 -6.54 4.58
N ILE A 224 9.82 -5.27 4.48
CA ILE A 224 9.54 -4.39 5.62
C ILE A 224 8.06 -4.02 5.63
N PRO A 225 7.32 -4.20 6.73
CA PRO A 225 5.97 -3.66 6.88
C PRO A 225 5.97 -2.14 6.69
N ASN A 226 5.01 -1.60 5.93
CA ASN A 226 4.97 -0.16 5.64
C ASN A 226 4.86 0.70 6.89
N LYS A 227 4.15 0.24 7.92
CA LYS A 227 4.09 0.90 9.23
C LYS A 227 5.49 1.09 9.81
N LYS A 228 6.31 0.03 9.80
CA LYS A 228 7.68 0.09 10.31
C LYS A 228 8.56 1.01 9.46
N LEU A 229 8.39 1.00 8.14
CA LEU A 229 9.12 1.91 7.25
C LEU A 229 8.77 3.38 7.54
N ALA A 230 7.49 3.69 7.71
CA ALA A 230 7.01 5.05 8.00
C ALA A 230 7.44 5.57 9.38
N GLU A 231 7.63 4.68 10.36
CA GLU A 231 8.12 5.01 11.70
C GLU A 231 9.64 5.07 11.81
N SER A 232 10.38 4.54 10.81
CA SER A 232 11.85 4.46 10.84
C SER A 232 12.50 5.74 10.32
N ILE A 233 13.73 6.02 10.79
CA ILE A 233 14.58 7.02 10.19
C ILE A 233 15.11 6.45 8.87
N VAL A 234 14.82 7.15 7.77
CA VAL A 234 15.25 6.75 6.43
C VAL A 234 16.19 7.82 5.87
N THR A 235 17.40 7.40 5.52
CA THR A 235 18.32 8.22 4.73
C THR A 235 18.16 7.83 3.27
N ASN A 236 17.65 8.73 2.44
CA ASN A 236 17.56 8.53 1.00
C ASN A 236 18.79 9.13 0.34
N TYR A 237 19.54 8.30 -0.39
CA TYR A 237 20.77 8.72 -1.06
C TYR A 237 20.54 9.24 -2.48
N ASP A 238 19.35 9.05 -3.03
CA ASP A 238 18.98 9.55 -4.36
C ASP A 238 18.18 10.86 -4.30
N LEU A 239 17.83 11.33 -3.08
CA LEU A 239 17.11 12.58 -2.86
C LEU A 239 17.89 13.54 -1.95
N PRO A 240 17.81 14.86 -2.20
CA PRO A 240 17.20 15.54 -3.36
C PRO A 240 18.01 15.36 -4.64
N ASP A 241 19.28 14.98 -4.53
CA ASP A 241 20.25 14.79 -5.60
C ASP A 241 21.02 13.48 -5.33
N PRO A 242 21.24 12.60 -6.32
CA PRO A 242 21.95 11.33 -6.15
C PRO A 242 23.44 11.47 -5.84
N THR A 243 24.01 12.67 -5.91
CA THR A 243 25.41 12.90 -5.60
C THR A 243 25.69 12.73 -4.10
N THR A 244 26.80 12.07 -3.78
CA THR A 244 27.18 11.79 -2.39
C THR A 244 28.65 12.14 -2.15
N ASN A 245 28.92 12.86 -1.07
CA ASN A 245 30.29 13.09 -0.64
C ASN A 245 30.83 11.86 0.08
N LEU A 246 31.97 11.40 -0.35
CA LEU A 246 32.70 10.26 0.19
C LEU A 246 34.07 10.72 0.66
N ASP A 247 34.69 9.96 1.55
CA ASP A 247 36.00 10.28 2.07
C ASP A 247 36.94 9.08 2.07
N ILE A 248 38.26 9.38 1.96
CA ILE A 248 39.35 8.43 2.15
C ILE A 248 40.36 9.08 3.05
N THR A 249 40.75 8.41 4.12
CA THR A 249 41.83 8.87 4.98
C THR A 249 43.12 8.23 4.57
N VAL A 250 44.16 9.07 4.39
CA VAL A 250 45.53 8.69 4.05
C VAL A 250 46.44 9.12 5.16
N SER A 251 47.32 8.24 5.62
CA SER A 251 48.28 8.53 6.70
C SER A 251 49.70 8.53 6.15
N VAL A 252 50.47 9.57 6.45
CA VAL A 252 51.88 9.71 6.07
C VAL A 252 52.76 9.95 7.28
N SER A 253 54.11 9.78 7.13
CA SER A 253 55.08 9.98 8.20
C SER A 253 55.12 11.41 8.68
N TYR A 254 55.41 11.63 9.97
CA TYR A 254 55.63 12.94 10.56
C TYR A 254 56.84 13.71 9.95
N GLY A 255 57.72 13.02 9.23
CA GLY A 255 58.85 13.62 8.52
C GLY A 255 58.47 14.29 7.21
N GLU A 256 57.24 14.12 6.73
CA GLU A 256 56.76 14.69 5.47
C GLU A 256 56.26 16.13 5.65
N ASP A 257 56.43 16.94 4.60
CA ASP A 257 55.86 18.27 4.54
C ASP A 257 54.36 18.21 4.20
N PRO A 258 53.47 18.69 5.07
CA PRO A 258 52.03 18.64 4.86
C PRO A 258 51.57 19.34 3.59
N ASP A 259 52.15 20.50 3.25
CA ASP A 259 51.76 21.28 2.07
C ASP A 259 52.13 20.53 0.76
N ARG A 260 53.29 19.87 0.76
CA ARG A 260 53.70 18.99 -0.36
C ARG A 260 52.76 17.82 -0.54
N VAL A 261 52.42 17.14 0.55
CA VAL A 261 51.51 15.99 0.49
C VAL A 261 50.11 16.41 0.02
N GLU A 262 49.59 17.52 0.52
CA GLU A 262 48.32 18.08 0.06
C GLU A 262 48.33 18.38 -1.44
N ALA A 263 49.37 18.98 -1.96
CA ALA A 263 49.53 19.29 -3.38
C ALA A 263 49.53 18.00 -4.25
N ILE A 264 50.24 16.94 -3.81
CA ILE A 264 50.28 15.64 -4.48
C ILE A 264 48.87 15.01 -4.51
N LEU A 265 48.15 15.03 -3.39
CA LEU A 265 46.81 14.47 -3.29
C LEU A 265 45.83 15.25 -4.19
N ARG A 266 45.91 16.58 -4.21
CA ARG A 266 45.06 17.44 -5.05
C ARG A 266 45.29 17.19 -6.55
N ASP A 267 46.55 17.05 -6.99
CA ASP A 267 46.91 16.73 -8.38
C ASP A 267 46.37 15.34 -8.79
N GLU A 268 46.53 14.33 -7.92
CA GLU A 268 46.03 12.96 -8.22
C GLU A 268 44.50 12.92 -8.30
N LEU A 269 43.81 13.66 -7.45
CA LEU A 269 42.34 13.73 -7.50
C LEU A 269 41.84 14.43 -8.76
N ALA A 270 42.50 15.48 -9.19
CA ALA A 270 42.17 16.17 -10.45
C ALA A 270 42.34 15.23 -11.66
N ARG A 271 43.39 14.44 -11.70
CA ARG A 271 43.59 13.38 -12.72
C ARG A 271 42.52 12.32 -12.62
N ALA A 272 42.25 11.81 -11.40
CA ALA A 272 41.23 10.79 -11.19
C ALA A 272 39.85 11.28 -11.63
N ALA A 273 39.48 12.52 -11.39
CA ALA A 273 38.20 13.10 -11.82
C ALA A 273 38.04 13.12 -13.35
N SER A 274 39.14 13.25 -14.10
CA SER A 274 39.10 13.20 -15.57
C SER A 274 38.98 11.80 -16.13
N GLU A 275 39.52 10.79 -15.44
CA GLU A 275 39.66 9.42 -15.92
C GLU A 275 38.64 8.44 -15.37
N LEU A 276 38.21 8.62 -14.11
CA LEU A 276 37.30 7.69 -13.45
C LEU A 276 35.82 8.08 -13.68
N PRO A 277 35.02 7.25 -14.36
CA PRO A 277 33.60 7.48 -14.47
C PRO A 277 32.93 7.33 -13.10
N GLY A 278 31.93 8.17 -12.81
CA GLY A 278 31.21 8.20 -11.53
C GLY A 278 31.76 9.21 -10.52
N LEU A 279 32.92 9.81 -10.76
CA LEU A 279 33.40 10.95 -9.99
C LEU A 279 32.80 12.26 -10.54
N ASP A 280 32.34 13.13 -9.65
CA ASP A 280 31.83 14.45 -10.00
C ASP A 280 33.02 15.40 -10.32
N ARG A 281 33.15 15.76 -11.60
CA ARG A 281 34.21 16.66 -12.08
C ARG A 281 34.01 18.13 -11.68
N SER A 282 32.78 18.49 -11.35
CA SER A 282 32.43 19.85 -10.94
C SER A 282 32.74 20.14 -9.47
N PHE A 283 32.94 19.09 -8.68
CA PHE A 283 33.23 19.18 -7.27
C PHE A 283 34.74 19.34 -7.04
N GLU A 284 35.16 20.45 -6.42
CA GLU A 284 36.53 20.61 -5.99
C GLU A 284 36.80 19.76 -4.75
N PRO A 285 37.74 18.79 -4.80
CA PRO A 285 38.04 17.95 -3.66
C PRO A 285 38.54 18.74 -2.47
N LEU A 286 38.02 18.45 -1.29
CA LEU A 286 38.42 19.04 -0.04
C LEU A 286 39.37 18.11 0.70
N ILE A 287 40.58 18.61 1.04
CA ILE A 287 41.55 17.86 1.82
C ILE A 287 41.61 18.47 3.22
N ARG A 288 41.41 17.66 4.23
CA ARG A 288 41.47 18.03 5.64
C ARG A 288 42.70 17.37 6.27
N PHE A 289 43.56 18.18 6.84
CA PHE A 289 44.73 17.75 7.60
C PHE A 289 44.38 17.56 9.08
N SER A 290 44.94 16.51 9.70
CA SER A 290 44.94 16.35 11.15
C SER A 290 46.15 15.53 11.61
N MET A 291 46.62 15.80 12.83
CA MET A 291 47.69 15.03 13.46
C MET A 291 47.08 13.82 14.16
N GLY A 292 47.53 12.61 13.80
CA GLY A 292 47.18 11.37 14.44
C GLY A 292 48.18 10.94 15.50
N GLU A 293 47.97 9.78 16.13
CA GLU A 293 48.85 9.28 17.19
C GLU A 293 50.26 8.91 16.67
N TYR A 294 50.32 8.37 15.43
CA TYR A 294 51.57 7.87 14.81
C TYR A 294 51.83 8.44 13.41
N ALA A 295 50.93 9.27 12.89
CA ALA A 295 50.99 9.73 11.51
C ALA A 295 50.30 11.08 11.34
N LEU A 296 50.65 11.79 10.25
CA LEU A 296 49.86 12.88 9.72
C LEU A 296 48.70 12.32 8.88
N ASN A 297 47.47 12.64 9.21
CA ASN A 297 46.27 12.14 8.51
C ASN A 297 45.69 13.19 7.58
N PHE A 298 45.44 12.79 6.34
CA PHE A 298 44.81 13.60 5.32
C PHE A 298 43.47 12.92 4.95
N THR A 299 42.35 13.55 5.31
CA THR A 299 41.03 13.10 4.90
C THR A 299 40.66 13.80 3.60
N VAL A 300 40.65 13.02 2.53
CA VAL A 300 40.32 13.45 1.17
C VAL A 300 38.84 13.26 0.94
N ILE A 301 38.09 14.36 0.78
CA ILE A 301 36.66 14.35 0.51
C ILE A 301 36.46 14.60 -0.97
N TYR A 302 35.74 13.68 -1.62
CA TYR A 302 35.40 13.73 -3.03
C TYR A 302 33.89 13.44 -3.22
N ARG A 303 33.35 13.76 -4.39
CA ARG A 303 31.92 13.55 -4.67
C ARG A 303 31.73 12.48 -5.71
N SER A 304 30.86 11.52 -5.39
CA SER A 304 30.36 10.50 -6.33
C SER A 304 29.04 10.97 -6.94
N LEU A 305 28.81 10.65 -8.21
CA LEU A 305 27.54 10.88 -8.91
C LEU A 305 26.40 9.95 -8.42
N SER A 306 26.76 8.85 -7.74
CA SER A 306 25.80 7.91 -7.17
C SER A 306 26.41 7.13 -6.02
N ILE A 307 25.62 6.85 -4.99
CA ILE A 307 26.06 6.04 -3.85
C ILE A 307 26.44 4.60 -4.28
N GLY A 308 25.84 4.07 -5.35
CA GLY A 308 26.16 2.75 -5.88
C GLY A 308 27.60 2.61 -6.37
N GLU A 309 28.25 3.71 -6.73
CA GLU A 309 29.64 3.75 -7.18
C GLU A 309 30.65 3.79 -6.01
N ARG A 310 30.18 3.98 -4.77
CA ARG A 310 31.01 4.17 -3.57
C ARG A 310 32.15 3.16 -3.47
N GLY A 311 31.81 1.87 -3.50
CA GLY A 311 32.79 0.80 -3.31
C GLY A 311 33.86 0.78 -4.40
N ARG A 312 33.48 0.98 -5.66
CA ARG A 312 34.39 1.00 -6.80
C ARG A 312 35.30 2.24 -6.76
N LEU A 313 34.73 3.41 -6.54
CA LEU A 313 35.49 4.65 -6.48
C LEU A 313 36.48 4.65 -5.32
N GLN A 314 36.06 4.23 -4.13
CA GLN A 314 36.93 4.14 -2.96
C GLN A 314 38.12 3.21 -3.21
N HIS A 315 37.87 2.03 -3.83
CA HIS A 315 38.91 1.09 -4.18
C HIS A 315 39.91 1.66 -5.19
N GLU A 316 39.42 2.25 -6.29
CA GLU A 316 40.31 2.78 -7.34
C GLU A 316 41.10 4.01 -6.88
N LEU A 317 40.44 4.92 -6.15
CA LEU A 317 41.12 6.11 -5.59
C LEU A 317 42.18 5.73 -4.56
N ALA A 318 41.88 4.80 -3.65
CA ALA A 318 42.85 4.33 -2.67
C ALA A 318 44.12 3.77 -3.35
N LYS A 319 43.94 2.95 -4.40
CA LYS A 319 45.08 2.42 -5.17
C LYS A 319 45.89 3.51 -5.88
N ARG A 320 45.22 4.48 -6.50
CA ARG A 320 45.88 5.58 -7.21
C ARG A 320 46.66 6.45 -6.24
N ILE A 321 46.05 6.86 -5.14
CA ILE A 321 46.69 7.64 -4.11
C ILE A 321 47.92 6.92 -3.55
N PHE A 322 47.81 5.63 -3.22
CA PHE A 322 48.91 4.82 -2.74
C PHE A 322 50.08 4.77 -3.74
N LYS A 323 49.79 4.50 -5.03
CA LYS A 323 50.83 4.47 -6.08
C LYS A 323 51.47 5.81 -6.27
N ARG A 324 50.71 6.91 -6.23
CA ARG A 324 51.20 8.26 -6.39
C ARG A 324 52.12 8.66 -5.24
N LEU A 325 51.71 8.48 -4.00
CA LEU A 325 52.53 8.75 -2.83
C LEU A 325 53.85 7.99 -2.86
N ARG A 326 53.78 6.70 -3.25
CA ARG A 326 55.00 5.88 -3.39
C ARG A 326 55.94 6.35 -4.50
N SER A 327 55.39 6.79 -5.63
CA SER A 327 56.23 7.33 -6.75
C SER A 327 56.87 8.69 -6.40
N GLU A 328 56.24 9.48 -5.50
CA GLU A 328 56.76 10.73 -5.00
C GLU A 328 57.73 10.59 -3.81
N GLY A 329 57.97 9.32 -3.36
CA GLY A 329 58.83 9.02 -2.25
C GLY A 329 58.26 9.38 -0.88
N VAL A 330 56.93 9.58 -0.78
CA VAL A 330 56.26 9.89 0.49
C VAL A 330 56.21 8.64 1.36
N GLU A 331 56.68 8.73 2.58
CA GLU A 331 56.73 7.61 3.53
C GLU A 331 55.38 7.36 4.17
N ILE A 332 54.93 6.11 4.08
CA ILE A 332 53.73 5.63 4.78
C ILE A 332 54.18 4.94 6.07
N PRO A 333 53.87 5.49 7.26
CA PRO A 333 54.42 4.99 8.50
C PRO A 333 53.78 3.67 8.93
N PHE A 334 54.58 2.86 9.62
CA PHE A 334 54.10 1.75 10.40
C PHE A 334 53.74 2.19 11.82
N PRO A 335 52.78 1.56 12.51
CA PRO A 335 52.53 1.84 13.91
C PRO A 335 53.79 1.49 14.75
N VAL A 336 54.50 2.50 15.25
CA VAL A 336 55.72 2.31 16.05
C VAL A 336 55.36 2.38 17.53
N ARG A 337 55.73 1.35 18.31
CA ARG A 337 55.70 1.39 19.77
C ARG A 337 57.13 1.32 20.32
N LEU A 338 57.56 2.36 21.02
CA LEU A 338 58.83 2.34 21.72
C LEU A 338 58.67 1.55 23.00
N SER A 339 59.46 0.46 23.15
CA SER A 339 59.62 -0.26 24.39
C SER A 339 61.01 0.03 24.96
N LEU A 340 61.10 0.72 26.08
CA LEU A 340 62.35 0.93 26.78
C LEU A 340 62.65 -0.32 27.66
N ILE A 341 63.59 -1.14 27.17
CA ILE A 341 64.08 -2.29 27.97
C ILE A 341 65.34 -1.85 28.68
N HIS A 342 65.31 -1.67 29.99
CA HIS A 342 66.50 -1.51 30.82
C HIS A 342 67.17 -2.88 30.95
N ILE A 343 68.30 -3.06 30.25
CA ILE A 343 69.20 -4.18 30.49
C ILE A 343 70.12 -3.71 31.62
N SER A 344 69.88 -4.17 32.84
CA SER A 344 70.89 -4.02 33.93
C SER A 344 72.04 -4.97 33.62
N GLU A 345 73.29 -4.41 33.54
CA GLU A 345 74.50 -5.24 33.50
C GLU A 345 74.52 -6.22 34.62
N PRO A 346 74.85 -7.50 34.37
CA PRO A 346 75.04 -8.46 35.46
C PRO A 346 76.21 -8.05 36.29
N THR A 347 75.96 -7.75 37.58
CA THR A 347 77.00 -7.61 38.61
C THR A 347 77.83 -8.83 38.60
N ARG A 348 79.15 -8.74 38.25
CA ARG A 348 80.10 -9.80 38.41
C ARG A 348 80.19 -10.18 39.92
N PRO A 349 80.06 -11.46 40.33
CA PRO A 349 80.38 -11.85 41.68
C PRO A 349 81.86 -11.86 41.80
N TYR A 350 82.36 -11.27 42.88
CA TYR A 350 83.72 -11.42 43.35
C TYR A 350 84.02 -12.81 43.84
#